data_5e1731439beec583d8f2246b467709f8
#
_entry.id   5e1731439beec583d8f2246b467709f8
#
_cell.length_a   1.000
_cell.length_b   1.000
_cell.length_c   1.000
_cell.angle_alpha   90.00
_cell.angle_beta   90.00
_cell.angle_gamma   90.00
#
_symmetry.space_group_name_H-M   'P 1'
#
loop_
_entity.id
_entity.type
_entity.pdbx_description
1 polymer ?
#
loop_
_entity_poly.entity_id
_entity_poly.type
_entity_poly.pdbx_seq_one_letter_code
_entity_poly.pdbx_strand_id
1 'polypeptide(L)'
;LLALSGGFMDAYSYLARGQVFANAQTGNMLLFGVNLARGQFQHALHYLCPVLAFGLGVFLAEFVHFQKIQKVHWRQVTLLIEIIILFGVGYISFEQNLLANSLTSFVCGLQVQAFRKIHGKGYATTMCIGNLRTGTHEMCNYLCTKKVQHLQSGLLYYSIILTFIIGAILGNFCIQIFSAKAIWISVSLLILAFILMFVDREKDEAFQ
;
A
#
# COMPACT_ATOMS: atom_id res chain seq x y z
N LEU A 1 -4.10 3.54 9.55
CA LEU A 1 -4.06 2.08 9.39
C LEU A 1 -3.47 1.67 8.03
N LEU A 2 -4.02 2.14 6.90
CA LEU A 2 -3.56 1.75 5.55
C LEU A 2 -2.07 2.05 5.31
N ALA A 3 -1.57 3.21 5.72
CA ALA A 3 -0.14 3.53 5.59
C ALA A 3 0.74 2.64 6.49
N LEU A 4 0.24 2.28 7.68
CA LEU A 4 0.91 1.34 8.57
C LEU A 4 1.02 -0.06 7.93
N SER A 5 -0.10 -0.55 7.36
CA SER A 5 -0.14 -1.80 6.60
C SER A 5 0.78 -1.75 5.38
N GLY A 6 0.82 -0.62 4.65
CA GLY A 6 1.70 -0.44 3.50
C GLY A 6 3.17 -0.57 3.83
N GLY A 7 3.64 0.09 4.90
CA GLY A 7 5.01 -0.04 5.38
C GLY A 7 5.34 -1.45 5.87
N PHE A 8 4.39 -2.10 6.53
CA PHE A 8 4.52 -3.49 6.95
C PHE A 8 4.67 -4.44 5.75
N MET A 9 3.85 -4.29 4.72
CA MET A 9 3.89 -5.11 3.50
C MET A 9 5.22 -4.93 2.74
N ASP A 10 5.77 -3.71 2.66
CA ASP A 10 7.08 -3.48 2.05
C ASP A 10 8.20 -4.15 2.86
N ALA A 11 8.20 -4.03 4.18
CA ALA A 11 9.16 -4.71 5.03
C ALA A 11 9.04 -6.24 4.87
N TYR A 12 7.82 -6.79 4.83
CA TYR A 12 7.59 -8.20 4.65
C TYR A 12 8.12 -8.73 3.31
N SER A 13 7.79 -8.08 2.20
CA SER A 13 8.22 -8.52 0.88
C SER A 13 9.74 -8.39 0.72
N TYR A 14 10.33 -7.31 1.25
CA TYR A 14 11.76 -7.07 1.12
C TYR A 14 12.59 -7.99 2.03
N LEU A 15 12.23 -8.13 3.30
CA LEU A 15 13.04 -8.88 4.27
C LEU A 15 12.78 -10.40 4.23
N ALA A 16 11.51 -10.81 4.01
CA ALA A 16 11.14 -12.23 4.10
C ALA A 16 10.94 -12.91 2.74
N ARG A 17 10.76 -12.14 1.65
CA ARG A 17 10.34 -12.69 0.35
C ARG A 17 11.31 -12.40 -0.80
N GLY A 18 12.62 -12.25 -0.52
CA GLY A 18 13.65 -12.18 -1.56
C GLY A 18 13.88 -10.77 -2.12
N GLN A 19 13.84 -9.75 -1.28
CA GLN A 19 14.27 -8.38 -1.57
C GLN A 19 13.49 -7.70 -2.71
N VAL A 20 12.19 -7.98 -2.79
CA VAL A 20 11.26 -7.33 -3.73
C VAL A 20 10.42 -6.33 -2.96
N PHE A 21 10.14 -5.16 -3.53
CA PHE A 21 9.26 -4.18 -2.94
C PHE A 21 7.80 -4.46 -3.31
N ALA A 22 6.90 -4.48 -2.33
CA ALA A 22 5.46 -4.62 -2.59
C ALA A 22 4.85 -3.33 -3.17
N ASN A 23 5.25 -2.17 -2.66
CA ASN A 23 4.74 -0.85 -3.03
C ASN A 23 5.75 -0.01 -3.84
N ALA A 24 7.04 -0.07 -3.50
CA ALA A 24 8.07 0.78 -4.10
C ALA A 24 8.49 0.25 -5.49
N GLN A 25 7.56 0.24 -6.43
CA GLN A 25 7.74 -0.36 -7.77
C GLN A 25 8.89 0.27 -8.57
N THR A 26 9.29 1.52 -8.29
CA THR A 26 10.47 2.14 -8.92
C THR A 26 11.74 1.34 -8.63
N GLY A 27 11.88 0.80 -7.41
CA GLY A 27 12.99 -0.08 -7.05
C GLY A 27 12.97 -1.38 -7.86
N ASN A 28 11.80 -2.00 -8.01
CA ASN A 28 11.64 -3.21 -8.82
C ASN A 28 11.93 -2.94 -10.31
N MET A 29 11.47 -1.81 -10.87
CA MET A 29 11.79 -1.43 -12.25
C MET A 29 13.28 -1.23 -12.48
N LEU A 30 14.00 -0.59 -11.54
CA LEU A 30 15.45 -0.43 -11.58
C LEU A 30 16.13 -1.80 -11.57
N LEU A 31 15.79 -2.66 -10.63
CA LEU A 31 16.38 -3.99 -10.47
C LEU A 31 16.06 -4.91 -11.65
N PHE A 32 14.87 -4.80 -12.23
CA PHE A 32 14.52 -5.45 -13.50
C PHE A 32 15.48 -5.04 -14.61
N GLY A 33 15.66 -3.73 -14.85
CA GLY A 33 16.56 -3.22 -15.89
C GLY A 33 18.01 -3.66 -15.70
N VAL A 34 18.54 -3.59 -14.46
CA VAL A 34 19.90 -4.02 -14.13
C VAL A 34 20.10 -5.51 -14.38
N ASN A 35 19.17 -6.38 -13.95
CA ASN A 35 19.29 -7.82 -14.16
C ASN A 35 19.12 -8.20 -15.63
N LEU A 36 18.26 -7.51 -16.37
CA LEU A 36 18.11 -7.69 -17.81
C LEU A 36 19.40 -7.37 -18.55
N ALA A 37 20.06 -6.25 -18.23
CA ALA A 37 21.33 -5.83 -18.83
C ALA A 37 22.48 -6.83 -18.52
N ARG A 38 22.39 -7.55 -17.38
CA ARG A 38 23.35 -8.60 -17.00
C ARG A 38 23.04 -9.98 -17.61
N GLY A 39 21.98 -10.11 -18.40
CA GLY A 39 21.53 -11.40 -18.95
C GLY A 39 20.90 -12.34 -17.92
N GLN A 40 20.57 -11.85 -16.72
CA GLN A 40 19.99 -12.63 -15.63
C GLN A 40 18.45 -12.65 -15.74
N PHE A 41 17.92 -13.28 -16.77
CA PHE A 41 16.49 -13.24 -17.11
C PHE A 41 15.56 -13.74 -15.99
N GLN A 42 15.93 -14.79 -15.27
CA GLN A 42 15.14 -15.30 -14.15
C GLN A 42 15.03 -14.28 -13.00
N HIS A 43 16.15 -13.63 -12.67
CA HIS A 43 16.16 -12.57 -11.68
C HIS A 43 15.42 -11.33 -12.17
N ALA A 44 15.50 -11.01 -13.46
CA ALA A 44 14.72 -9.93 -14.04
C ALA A 44 13.21 -10.17 -13.90
N LEU A 45 12.72 -11.39 -14.18
CA LEU A 45 11.32 -11.75 -14.01
C LEU A 45 10.86 -11.64 -12.55
N HIS A 46 11.73 -11.92 -11.59
CA HIS A 46 11.44 -11.79 -10.16
C HIS A 46 11.01 -10.37 -9.76
N TYR A 47 11.53 -9.36 -10.46
CA TYR A 47 11.15 -7.96 -10.26
C TYR A 47 10.03 -7.49 -11.20
N LEU A 48 9.98 -8.01 -12.44
CA LEU A 48 8.97 -7.61 -13.41
C LEU A 48 7.55 -8.04 -13.02
N CYS A 49 7.39 -9.31 -12.56
CA CYS A 49 6.08 -9.86 -12.24
C CYS A 49 5.34 -9.05 -11.15
N PRO A 50 5.97 -8.63 -10.04
CA PRO A 50 5.34 -7.73 -9.06
C PRO A 50 4.93 -6.38 -9.65
N VAL A 51 5.72 -5.80 -10.56
CA VAL A 51 5.37 -4.53 -11.25
C VAL A 51 4.10 -4.71 -12.08
N LEU A 52 4.03 -5.77 -12.88
CA LEU A 52 2.84 -6.07 -13.68
C LEU A 52 1.62 -6.37 -12.80
N ALA A 53 1.81 -7.14 -11.72
CA ALA A 53 0.76 -7.45 -10.76
C ALA A 53 0.22 -6.19 -10.07
N PHE A 54 1.09 -5.25 -9.68
CA PHE A 54 0.70 -3.95 -9.16
C PHE A 54 -0.16 -3.17 -10.18
N GLY A 55 0.27 -3.10 -11.43
CA GLY A 55 -0.50 -2.46 -12.51
C GLY A 55 -1.87 -3.09 -12.70
N LEU A 56 -1.96 -4.42 -12.66
CA LEU A 56 -3.24 -5.15 -12.70
C LEU A 56 -4.13 -4.82 -11.50
N GLY A 57 -3.56 -4.67 -10.30
CA GLY A 57 -4.28 -4.24 -9.09
C GLY A 57 -4.89 -2.85 -9.27
N VAL A 58 -4.11 -1.88 -9.76
CA VAL A 58 -4.60 -0.53 -10.07
C VAL A 58 -5.75 -0.59 -11.09
N PHE A 59 -5.57 -1.37 -12.17
CA PHE A 59 -6.59 -1.54 -13.21
C PHE A 59 -7.88 -2.12 -12.64
N LEU A 60 -7.79 -3.18 -11.84
CA LEU A 60 -8.97 -3.82 -11.26
C LEU A 60 -9.71 -2.90 -10.29
N ALA A 61 -8.99 -2.14 -9.45
CA ALA A 61 -9.61 -1.19 -8.54
C ALA A 61 -10.40 -0.11 -9.30
N GLU A 62 -9.86 0.40 -10.40
CA GLU A 62 -10.56 1.39 -11.24
C GLU A 62 -11.75 0.74 -11.95
N PHE A 63 -11.60 -0.50 -12.45
CA PHE A 63 -12.70 -1.24 -13.07
C PHE A 63 -13.87 -1.45 -12.09
N VAL A 64 -13.60 -1.86 -10.86
CA VAL A 64 -14.60 -2.01 -9.80
C VAL A 64 -15.28 -0.67 -9.49
N HIS A 65 -14.52 0.42 -9.48
CA HIS A 65 -15.04 1.76 -9.29
C HIS A 65 -16.08 2.15 -10.35
N PHE A 66 -15.82 1.81 -11.63
CA PHE A 66 -16.76 2.09 -12.74
C PHE A 66 -18.05 1.28 -12.68
N GLN A 67 -18.08 0.11 -12.02
CA GLN A 67 -19.27 -0.76 -11.95
C GLN A 67 -20.40 -0.18 -11.08
N LYS A 68 -20.19 0.95 -10.39
CA LYS A 68 -21.20 1.65 -9.56
C LYS A 68 -22.02 0.71 -8.67
N ILE A 69 -21.35 -0.17 -7.93
CA ILE A 69 -22.01 -1.13 -7.04
C ILE A 69 -22.80 -0.37 -5.98
N GLN A 70 -24.13 -0.40 -6.05
CA GLN A 70 -25.02 0.43 -5.23
C GLN A 70 -25.11 0.01 -3.76
N LYS A 71 -24.93 -1.30 -3.45
CA LYS A 71 -25.15 -1.84 -2.09
C LYS A 71 -23.95 -1.79 -1.17
N VAL A 72 -22.73 -1.81 -1.71
CA VAL A 72 -21.47 -1.78 -0.94
C VAL A 72 -20.56 -0.75 -1.57
N HIS A 73 -19.94 0.09 -0.72
CA HIS A 73 -19.00 1.07 -1.25
C HIS A 73 -17.82 0.35 -1.92
N TRP A 74 -17.48 0.70 -3.17
CA TRP A 74 -16.44 0.04 -3.97
C TRP A 74 -15.11 -0.12 -3.24
N ARG A 75 -14.72 0.83 -2.36
CA ARG A 75 -13.53 0.75 -1.52
C ARG A 75 -13.57 -0.40 -0.51
N GLN A 76 -14.76 -0.72 0.02
CA GLN A 76 -14.93 -1.86 0.93
C GLN A 76 -14.77 -3.19 0.19
N VAL A 77 -15.28 -3.28 -1.04
CA VAL A 77 -15.06 -4.45 -1.90
C VAL A 77 -13.58 -4.66 -2.17
N THR A 78 -12.88 -3.58 -2.54
CA THR A 78 -11.42 -3.61 -2.78
C THR A 78 -10.68 -4.10 -1.54
N LEU A 79 -11.00 -3.54 -0.37
CA LEU A 79 -10.35 -3.91 0.89
C LEU A 79 -10.63 -5.36 1.29
N LEU A 80 -11.83 -5.88 1.02
CA LEU A 80 -12.15 -7.28 1.25
C LEU A 80 -11.32 -8.22 0.36
N ILE A 81 -11.14 -7.87 -0.92
CA ILE A 81 -10.26 -8.60 -1.84
C ILE A 81 -8.82 -8.62 -1.30
N GLU A 82 -8.32 -7.48 -0.83
CA GLU A 82 -7.00 -7.37 -0.21
C GLU A 82 -6.83 -8.31 0.98
N ILE A 83 -7.79 -8.30 1.92
CA ILE A 83 -7.80 -9.16 3.10
C ILE A 83 -7.73 -10.64 2.72
N ILE A 84 -8.55 -11.08 1.76
CA ILE A 84 -8.60 -12.48 1.33
C ILE A 84 -7.27 -12.90 0.70
N ILE A 85 -6.71 -12.08 -0.20
CA ILE A 85 -5.46 -12.40 -0.88
C ILE A 85 -4.30 -12.44 0.12
N LEU A 86 -4.14 -11.44 0.99
CA LEU A 86 -3.04 -11.40 1.96
C LEU A 86 -3.16 -12.53 3.01
N PHE A 87 -4.38 -12.92 3.37
CA PHE A 87 -4.58 -14.10 4.21
C PHE A 87 -4.01 -15.35 3.55
N GLY A 88 -4.29 -15.54 2.24
CA GLY A 88 -3.73 -16.61 1.43
C GLY A 88 -2.19 -16.55 1.31
N VAL A 89 -1.60 -15.34 1.16
CA VAL A 89 -0.15 -15.14 1.06
C VAL A 89 0.59 -15.69 2.29
N GLY A 90 -0.03 -15.62 3.48
CA GLY A 90 0.56 -16.19 4.70
C GLY A 90 0.76 -17.71 4.70
N TYR A 91 0.11 -18.44 3.80
CA TYR A 91 0.28 -19.89 3.62
C TYR A 91 1.28 -20.25 2.49
N ILE A 92 1.70 -19.28 1.66
CA ILE A 92 2.63 -19.54 0.56
C ILE A 92 4.03 -19.79 1.12
N SER A 93 4.67 -20.89 0.70
CA SER A 93 6.03 -21.25 1.11
C SER A 93 7.07 -20.25 0.57
N PHE A 94 8.24 -20.18 1.20
CA PHE A 94 9.35 -19.34 0.74
C PHE A 94 9.94 -19.75 -0.62
N GLU A 95 9.68 -20.96 -1.07
CA GLU A 95 10.07 -21.41 -2.42
C GLU A 95 9.26 -20.71 -3.52
N GLN A 96 8.06 -20.23 -3.18
CA GLN A 96 7.15 -19.57 -4.09
C GLN A 96 7.10 -18.04 -3.88
N ASN A 97 8.25 -17.43 -3.59
CA ASN A 97 8.36 -16.00 -3.33
C ASN A 97 7.87 -15.13 -4.49
N LEU A 98 8.05 -15.56 -5.74
CA LEU A 98 7.54 -14.84 -6.91
C LEU A 98 6.03 -14.68 -6.86
N LEU A 99 5.29 -15.75 -6.52
CA LEU A 99 3.85 -15.71 -6.39
C LEU A 99 3.42 -14.82 -5.20
N ALA A 100 4.05 -15.01 -4.03
CA ALA A 100 3.75 -14.23 -2.84
C ALA A 100 3.96 -12.73 -3.07
N ASN A 101 5.08 -12.33 -3.68
CA ASN A 101 5.41 -10.95 -4.00
C ASN A 101 4.45 -10.36 -5.05
N SER A 102 4.11 -11.13 -6.09
CA SER A 102 3.16 -10.68 -7.11
C SER A 102 1.77 -10.43 -6.51
N LEU A 103 1.28 -11.33 -5.66
CA LEU A 103 -0.01 -11.15 -4.97
C LEU A 103 0.02 -9.97 -4.01
N THR A 104 1.11 -9.80 -3.25
CA THR A 104 1.25 -8.65 -2.34
C THR A 104 1.32 -7.34 -3.12
N SER A 105 2.06 -7.28 -4.23
CA SER A 105 2.12 -6.09 -5.09
C SER A 105 0.78 -5.79 -5.77
N PHE A 106 0.04 -6.81 -6.18
CA PHE A 106 -1.31 -6.68 -6.71
C PHE A 106 -2.26 -6.00 -5.70
N VAL A 107 -2.24 -6.48 -4.46
CA VAL A 107 -2.99 -5.89 -3.34
C VAL A 107 -2.59 -4.43 -3.10
N CYS A 108 -1.30 -4.12 -3.12
CA CYS A 108 -0.81 -2.76 -2.98
C CYS A 108 -1.32 -1.85 -4.10
N GLY A 109 -1.40 -2.35 -5.34
CA GLY A 109 -1.99 -1.64 -6.47
C GLY A 109 -3.48 -1.35 -6.26
N LEU A 110 -4.25 -2.33 -5.75
CA LEU A 110 -5.65 -2.14 -5.35
C LEU A 110 -5.78 -1.01 -4.32
N GLN A 111 -4.99 -1.08 -3.24
CA GLN A 111 -5.03 -0.12 -2.14
C GLN A 111 -4.71 1.30 -2.58
N VAL A 112 -3.63 1.47 -3.34
CA VAL A 112 -3.19 2.80 -3.83
C VAL A 112 -4.29 3.47 -4.66
N GLN A 113 -4.96 2.72 -5.54
CA GLN A 113 -6.01 3.26 -6.38
C GLN A 113 -7.30 3.51 -5.61
N ALA A 114 -7.71 2.60 -4.74
CA ALA A 114 -8.92 2.72 -3.95
C ALA A 114 -8.87 3.90 -2.97
N PHE A 115 -7.70 4.15 -2.38
CA PHE A 115 -7.52 5.14 -1.32
C PHE A 115 -6.60 6.30 -1.74
N ARG A 116 -6.80 6.82 -2.95
CA ARG A 116 -5.97 7.88 -3.55
C ARG A 116 -6.26 9.29 -3.05
N LYS A 117 -7.34 9.51 -2.27
CA LYS A 117 -7.74 10.83 -1.76
C LYS A 117 -8.14 10.77 -0.29
N ILE A 118 -7.70 11.78 0.49
CA ILE A 118 -8.14 12.07 1.84
C ILE A 118 -8.51 13.56 1.94
N HIS A 119 -9.70 13.87 2.45
CA HIS A 119 -10.23 15.24 2.53
C HIS A 119 -10.09 16.02 1.20
N GLY A 120 -10.35 15.35 0.07
CA GLY A 120 -10.23 15.95 -1.26
C GLY A 120 -8.81 16.10 -1.82
N LYS A 121 -7.77 15.85 -1.02
CA LYS A 121 -6.36 15.94 -1.42
C LYS A 121 -5.85 14.58 -1.90
N GLY A 122 -5.08 14.59 -2.99
CA GLY A 122 -4.40 13.39 -3.47
C GLY A 122 -3.28 12.98 -2.52
N TYR A 123 -3.25 11.71 -2.12
CA TYR A 123 -2.17 11.12 -1.36
C TYR A 123 -2.02 9.64 -1.72
N ALA A 124 -0.91 9.05 -1.31
CA ALA A 124 -0.73 7.61 -1.45
C ALA A 124 -0.45 7.00 -0.08
N THR A 125 -1.21 5.96 0.26
CA THR A 125 -1.04 5.22 1.52
C THR A 125 0.31 4.50 1.60
N THR A 126 0.89 4.17 0.44
CA THR A 126 2.02 3.27 0.30
C THR A 126 3.18 3.85 -0.50
N MET A 127 3.04 5.06 -1.05
CA MET A 127 4.08 5.74 -1.85
C MET A 127 4.60 6.99 -1.13
N CYS A 128 5.66 6.83 -0.35
CA CYS A 128 6.18 7.92 0.49
C CYS A 128 6.74 9.10 -0.32
N ILE A 129 7.32 8.89 -1.52
CA ILE A 129 7.99 9.96 -2.27
C ILE A 129 7.02 11.04 -2.77
N GLY A 130 5.81 10.65 -3.19
CA GLY A 130 4.77 11.62 -3.58
C GLY A 130 4.29 12.46 -2.40
N ASN A 131 4.10 11.81 -1.26
CA ASN A 131 3.72 12.47 -0.01
C ASN A 131 4.84 13.41 0.49
N LEU A 132 6.11 12.99 0.40
CA LEU A 132 7.26 13.82 0.77
C LEU A 132 7.32 15.09 -0.09
N ARG A 133 7.22 14.96 -1.43
CA ARG A 133 7.19 16.10 -2.33
C ARG A 133 6.08 17.07 -1.98
N THR A 134 4.85 16.58 -1.82
CA THR A 134 3.69 17.43 -1.56
C THR A 134 3.76 18.04 -0.16
N GLY A 135 4.16 17.27 0.85
CA GLY A 135 4.35 17.77 2.22
C GLY A 135 5.38 18.89 2.30
N THR A 136 6.53 18.72 1.62
CA THR A 136 7.59 19.76 1.58
C THR A 136 7.11 21.01 0.84
N HIS A 137 6.38 20.86 -0.27
CA HIS A 137 5.76 21.97 -0.98
C HIS A 137 4.79 22.74 -0.09
N GLU A 138 3.92 22.07 0.65
CA GLU A 138 2.97 22.69 1.57
C GLU A 138 3.70 23.41 2.73
N MET A 139 4.77 22.84 3.26
CA MET A 139 5.59 23.52 4.29
C MET A 139 6.24 24.79 3.75
N CYS A 140 6.76 24.78 2.52
CA CYS A 140 7.29 25.97 1.86
C CYS A 140 6.21 27.06 1.71
N ASN A 141 5.01 26.67 1.24
CA ASN A 141 3.87 27.57 1.12
C ASN A 141 3.48 28.20 2.48
N TYR A 142 3.52 27.40 3.55
CA TYR A 142 3.30 27.93 4.89
C TYR A 142 4.35 28.98 5.30
N LEU A 143 5.62 28.72 5.04
CA LEU A 143 6.69 29.70 5.36
C LEU A 143 6.51 31.02 4.61
N CYS A 144 6.06 30.97 3.35
CA CYS A 144 5.85 32.15 2.52
C CYS A 144 4.54 32.90 2.83
N THR A 145 3.45 32.16 3.06
CA THR A 145 2.10 32.76 3.16
C THR A 145 1.56 32.86 4.59
N LYS A 146 2.18 32.13 5.55
CA LYS A 146 1.76 31.99 6.95
C LYS A 146 0.31 31.45 7.11
N LYS A 147 -0.29 30.87 6.07
CA LYS A 147 -1.63 30.30 6.15
C LYS A 147 -1.58 28.91 6.83
N VAL A 148 -2.29 28.79 7.95
CA VAL A 148 -2.32 27.57 8.79
C VAL A 148 -2.78 26.32 8.01
N GLN A 149 -3.60 26.48 6.97
CA GLN A 149 -4.06 25.41 6.11
C GLN A 149 -2.90 24.66 5.42
N HIS A 150 -1.84 25.37 5.01
CA HIS A 150 -0.64 24.77 4.42
C HIS A 150 0.15 23.98 5.47
N LEU A 151 0.27 24.49 6.71
CA LEU A 151 0.90 23.77 7.81
C LEU A 151 0.17 22.45 8.10
N GLN A 152 -1.15 22.50 8.26
CA GLN A 152 -1.97 21.31 8.51
C GLN A 152 -1.83 20.28 7.40
N SER A 153 -1.82 20.72 6.13
CA SER A 153 -1.61 19.85 4.98
C SER A 153 -0.24 19.21 4.99
N GLY A 154 0.82 19.99 5.21
CA GLY A 154 2.20 19.49 5.29
C GLY A 154 2.37 18.45 6.39
N LEU A 155 1.86 18.75 7.60
CA LEU A 155 1.89 17.81 8.73
C LEU A 155 1.11 16.53 8.45
N LEU A 156 -0.01 16.59 7.73
CA LEU A 156 -0.76 15.40 7.31
C LEU A 156 0.10 14.49 6.44
N TYR A 157 0.78 15.02 5.41
CA TYR A 157 1.64 14.22 4.54
C TYR A 157 2.84 13.61 5.30
N TYR A 158 3.47 14.37 6.19
CA TYR A 158 4.56 13.84 7.02
C TYR A 158 4.07 12.78 8.02
N SER A 159 2.87 12.93 8.57
CA SER A 159 2.30 11.91 9.46
C SER A 159 2.03 10.59 8.75
N ILE A 160 1.62 10.63 7.47
CA ILE A 160 1.44 9.43 6.64
C ILE A 160 2.79 8.73 6.42
N ILE A 161 3.85 9.49 6.10
CA ILE A 161 5.20 8.94 5.93
C ILE A 161 5.70 8.31 7.23
N LEU A 162 5.55 9.00 8.36
CA LEU A 162 5.94 8.49 9.66
C LEU A 162 5.20 7.20 10.02
N THR A 163 3.89 7.16 9.74
CA THR A 163 3.07 5.96 9.96
C THR A 163 3.54 4.79 9.10
N PHE A 164 3.93 5.05 7.84
CA PHE A 164 4.52 4.02 6.96
C PHE A 164 5.84 3.49 7.54
N ILE A 165 6.74 4.38 7.99
CA ILE A 165 8.01 3.99 8.61
C ILE A 165 7.77 3.14 9.87
N ILE A 166 6.81 3.53 10.72
CA ILE A 166 6.43 2.73 11.90
C ILE A 166 5.94 1.35 11.47
N GLY A 167 5.15 1.26 10.39
CA GLY A 167 4.71 -0.01 9.81
C GLY A 167 5.88 -0.90 9.39
N ALA A 168 6.89 -0.33 8.74
CA ALA A 168 8.09 -1.07 8.34
C ALA A 168 8.92 -1.55 9.56
N ILE A 169 9.04 -0.73 10.61
CA ILE A 169 9.70 -1.10 11.86
C ILE A 169 8.97 -2.29 12.52
N LEU A 170 7.65 -2.20 12.66
CA LEU A 170 6.83 -3.28 13.20
C LEU A 170 6.93 -4.55 12.35
N GLY A 171 6.95 -4.38 11.01
CA GLY A 171 7.15 -5.47 10.07
C GLY A 171 8.44 -6.24 10.33
N ASN A 172 9.56 -5.53 10.49
CA ASN A 172 10.84 -6.15 10.79
C ASN A 172 10.82 -7.00 12.07
N PHE A 173 10.23 -6.49 13.17
CA PHE A 173 10.12 -7.25 14.41
C PHE A 173 9.20 -8.45 14.27
N CYS A 174 8.05 -8.28 13.63
CA CYS A 174 7.06 -9.35 13.49
C CYS A 174 7.53 -10.48 12.58
N ILE A 175 8.31 -10.18 11.53
CA ILE A 175 8.89 -11.18 10.64
C ILE A 175 9.86 -12.09 11.38
N GLN A 176 10.64 -11.56 12.31
CA GLN A 176 11.57 -12.36 13.13
C GLN A 176 10.84 -13.37 14.02
N ILE A 177 9.62 -13.07 14.43
CA ILE A 177 8.81 -13.92 15.33
C ILE A 177 7.91 -14.87 14.53
N PHE A 178 7.22 -14.38 13.51
CA PHE A 178 6.15 -15.10 12.83
C PHE A 178 6.51 -15.57 11.42
N SER A 179 7.71 -15.22 10.90
CA SER A 179 8.16 -15.60 9.55
C SER A 179 7.14 -15.27 8.46
N ALA A 180 6.76 -16.24 7.63
CA ALA A 180 5.79 -16.06 6.54
C ALA A 180 4.40 -15.60 7.02
N LYS A 181 3.99 -16.00 8.24
CA LYS A 181 2.69 -15.65 8.82
C LYS A 181 2.63 -14.22 9.35
N ALA A 182 3.75 -13.50 9.41
CA ALA A 182 3.78 -12.10 9.82
C ALA A 182 2.80 -11.22 8.99
N ILE A 183 2.54 -11.56 7.71
CA ILE A 183 1.63 -10.84 6.84
C ILE A 183 0.20 -10.76 7.41
N TRP A 184 -0.21 -11.69 8.30
CA TRP A 184 -1.52 -11.67 8.92
C TRP A 184 -1.73 -10.50 9.88
N ILE A 185 -0.66 -9.84 10.32
CA ILE A 185 -0.76 -8.58 11.07
C ILE A 185 -1.27 -7.48 10.15
N SER A 186 -0.77 -7.43 8.90
CA SER A 186 -1.32 -6.53 7.89
C SER A 186 -2.79 -6.83 7.61
N VAL A 187 -3.18 -8.11 7.50
CA VAL A 187 -4.59 -8.53 7.39
C VAL A 187 -5.43 -8.01 8.55
N SER A 188 -4.94 -8.10 9.79
CA SER A 188 -5.64 -7.59 10.97
C SER A 188 -5.83 -6.07 10.93
N LEU A 189 -4.82 -5.31 10.48
CA LEU A 189 -4.91 -3.87 10.29
C LEU A 189 -5.94 -3.49 9.21
N LEU A 190 -6.01 -4.27 8.12
CA LEU A 190 -6.98 -4.05 7.04
C LEU A 190 -8.40 -4.41 7.48
N ILE A 191 -8.59 -5.47 8.27
CA ILE A 191 -9.90 -5.81 8.88
C ILE A 191 -10.37 -4.67 9.78
N LEU A 192 -9.47 -4.12 10.62
CA LEU A 192 -9.80 -2.98 11.46
C LEU A 192 -10.19 -1.75 10.62
N ALA A 193 -9.45 -1.47 9.53
CA ALA A 193 -9.78 -0.39 8.62
C ALA A 193 -11.15 -0.61 7.96
N PHE A 194 -11.45 -1.85 7.55
CA PHE A 194 -12.73 -2.24 6.98
C PHE A 194 -13.89 -1.99 7.94
N ILE A 195 -13.76 -2.39 9.21
CA ILE A 195 -14.78 -2.17 10.25
C ILE A 195 -15.00 -0.66 10.48
N LEU A 196 -13.94 0.12 10.57
CA LEU A 196 -14.03 1.58 10.78
C LEU A 196 -14.77 2.28 9.63
N MET A 197 -14.66 1.80 8.39
CA MET A 197 -15.40 2.37 7.27
C MET A 197 -16.93 2.19 7.38
N PHE A 198 -17.43 1.19 8.09
CA PHE A 198 -18.86 1.06 8.37
C PHE A 198 -19.35 2.07 9.41
N VAL A 199 -18.54 2.29 10.45
CA VAL A 199 -18.88 3.25 11.53
C VAL A 199 -18.96 4.67 10.99
N ASP A 200 -18.07 5.08 10.09
CA ASP A 200 -18.10 6.41 9.49
C ASP A 200 -19.32 6.60 8.56
N ARG A 201 -19.73 5.56 7.84
CA ARG A 201 -20.89 5.59 6.96
C ARG A 201 -22.21 5.80 7.74
N GLU A 202 -22.36 5.13 8.88
CA GLU A 202 -23.54 5.31 9.73
C GLU A 202 -23.66 6.74 10.27
N LYS A 203 -22.53 7.43 10.51
CA LYS A 203 -22.55 8.83 10.92
C LYS A 203 -23.00 9.75 9.79
N ASP A 204 -22.55 9.53 8.55
CA ASP A 204 -22.94 10.34 7.40
C ASP A 204 -24.43 10.16 7.04
N GLU A 205 -24.99 8.95 7.22
CA GLU A 205 -26.42 8.65 7.01
C GLU A 205 -27.31 9.23 8.14
N ALA A 206 -26.79 9.40 9.34
CA ALA A 206 -27.54 9.99 10.49
C ALA A 206 -27.60 11.53 10.44
N PHE A 207 -26.83 12.19 9.55
CA PHE A 207 -26.83 13.65 9.35
C PHE A 207 -27.54 14.10 8.05
N GLN A 208 -28.13 13.19 7.28
CA GLN A 208 -29.02 13.46 6.13
C GLN A 208 -30.48 13.27 6.53
#